data_b4193d929dc8b92aa464d79d5e52f99b
#
_entry.id   b4193d929dc8b92aa464d79d5e52f99b
#
_cell.length_a   1.000
_cell.length_b   1.000
_cell.length_c   1.000
_cell.angle_alpha   90.00
_cell.angle_beta   90.00
_cell.angle_gamma   90.00
#
_symmetry.space_group_name_H-M   'P 1'
#
loop_
_entity.id
_entity.type
_entity.pdbx_description
1 polymer ?
#
loop_
_entity_poly.entity_id
_entity_poly.type
_entity_poly.pdbx_seq_one_letter_code
_entity_poly.pdbx_strand_id
1 'polypeptide(L)'
;MSQCEFFTSKIPAWLNYRPTQARWLWAGVALVALVVIGSPTSPLAVGEAAKHGRVSGAGRTIIEGGTGGNSPLPVTTTVAFHADAQGGDFECLAFLPSHETGAGSGEFDRNVMYVTGKVTSLEIDNEVATLHGTATVTGLGAGQDLPFTVLVHAGGPGTTVKLNVSGLTFPETLVEGHISVY
;
A
#
# COMPACT_ATOMS: atom_id res chain seq x y z
N MET A 1 -47.70 15.22 -14.43
CA MET A 1 -48.11 14.50 -13.24
C MET A 1 -47.58 13.09 -13.38
N SER A 2 -46.49 12.77 -12.72
CA SER A 2 -45.97 11.39 -12.64
C SER A 2 -45.33 11.24 -11.27
N GLN A 3 -45.75 10.24 -10.53
CA GLN A 3 -45.48 10.02 -9.11
C GLN A 3 -44.08 9.43 -8.94
N CYS A 4 -43.28 9.97 -8.01
CA CYS A 4 -42.10 9.36 -7.48
C CYS A 4 -42.49 8.33 -6.42
N GLU A 5 -42.32 7.06 -6.70
CA GLU A 5 -42.45 6.00 -5.69
C GLU A 5 -41.16 5.92 -4.86
N PHE A 6 -41.33 6.08 -3.54
CA PHE A 6 -40.28 5.89 -2.54
C PHE A 6 -40.00 4.40 -2.34
N PHE A 7 -38.78 3.99 -2.65
CA PHE A 7 -38.25 2.66 -2.32
C PHE A 7 -37.82 2.64 -0.85
N THR A 8 -38.65 2.13 0.03
CA THR A 8 -38.28 1.81 1.42
C THR A 8 -37.57 0.46 1.45
N SER A 9 -36.25 0.45 1.55
CA SER A 9 -35.49 -0.78 1.75
C SER A 9 -35.56 -1.22 3.21
N LYS A 10 -36.14 -2.41 3.44
CA LYS A 10 -36.15 -3.08 4.74
C LYS A 10 -34.76 -3.54 5.13
N ILE A 11 -34.27 -3.06 6.26
CA ILE A 11 -33.04 -3.52 6.90
C ILE A 11 -33.31 -4.90 7.53
N PRO A 12 -32.53 -5.94 7.26
CA PRO A 12 -32.72 -7.25 7.86
C PRO A 12 -32.30 -7.28 9.34
N ALA A 13 -33.10 -7.95 10.17
CA ALA A 13 -33.12 -7.90 11.64
C ALA A 13 -32.07 -8.79 12.35
N TRP A 14 -30.93 -9.12 11.76
CA TRP A 14 -29.93 -10.01 12.38
C TRP A 14 -28.64 -9.33 12.87
N LEU A 15 -28.67 -8.01 13.09
CA LEU A 15 -27.54 -7.20 13.63
C LEU A 15 -27.65 -6.92 15.13
N ASN A 16 -28.28 -7.81 15.93
CA ASN A 16 -28.28 -7.72 17.38
C ASN A 16 -27.46 -8.85 18.01
N TYR A 17 -26.15 -8.82 17.85
CA TYR A 17 -25.24 -9.66 18.63
C TYR A 17 -24.85 -8.93 19.93
N ARG A 18 -25.43 -9.33 21.06
CA ARG A 18 -24.99 -8.91 22.40
C ARG A 18 -23.94 -9.90 22.88
N PRO A 19 -22.72 -9.48 23.25
CA PRO A 19 -21.76 -10.35 23.92
C PRO A 19 -22.19 -10.54 25.39
N THR A 20 -22.48 -11.77 25.74
CA THR A 20 -22.66 -12.20 27.13
C THR A 20 -21.33 -12.15 27.88
N GLN A 21 -21.28 -11.33 28.92
CA GLN A 21 -20.17 -11.24 29.86
C GLN A 21 -20.07 -12.56 30.67
N ALA A 22 -19.08 -13.37 30.38
CA ALA A 22 -18.73 -14.53 31.22
C ALA A 22 -17.87 -14.06 32.41
N ARG A 23 -18.48 -14.05 33.61
CA ARG A 23 -17.81 -13.81 34.87
C ARG A 23 -17.05 -15.08 35.27
N TRP A 24 -15.72 -15.05 35.19
CA TRP A 24 -14.87 -16.12 35.73
C TRP A 24 -14.54 -15.81 37.17
N LEU A 25 -15.06 -16.65 38.09
CA LEU A 25 -14.68 -16.71 39.52
C LEU A 25 -13.32 -17.42 39.59
N TRP A 26 -12.30 -16.72 40.07
CA TRP A 26 -11.03 -17.33 40.40
C TRP A 26 -11.04 -17.79 41.83
N ALA A 27 -11.08 -19.12 42.07
CA ALA A 27 -10.80 -19.73 43.34
C ALA A 27 -9.28 -19.84 43.51
N GLY A 28 -8.79 -19.35 44.61
CA GLY A 28 -7.36 -19.34 44.92
C GLY A 28 -6.80 -20.73 45.20
N VAL A 29 -5.61 -20.98 44.70
CA VAL A 29 -4.72 -22.04 45.16
C VAL A 29 -3.38 -21.38 45.48
N ALA A 30 -3.04 -21.36 46.77
CA ALA A 30 -1.72 -21.03 47.25
C ALA A 30 -0.75 -22.15 46.96
N LEU A 31 0.32 -21.90 46.29
CA LEU A 31 1.42 -22.85 46.08
C LEU A 31 2.76 -22.21 46.46
N VAL A 32 3.42 -22.89 47.37
CA VAL A 32 4.65 -22.55 48.05
C VAL A 32 5.80 -22.34 47.10
N ALA A 33 6.50 -21.24 47.24
CA ALA A 33 7.68 -20.87 46.49
C ALA A 33 8.90 -21.71 46.84
N LEU A 34 9.49 -22.36 45.88
CA LEU A 34 10.88 -22.87 45.93
C LEU A 34 11.77 -21.83 45.23
N VAL A 35 12.55 -21.08 46.00
CA VAL A 35 13.51 -20.11 45.46
C VAL A 35 14.73 -20.89 44.94
N VAL A 36 14.81 -21.06 43.63
CA VAL A 36 16.06 -21.44 42.95
C VAL A 36 16.70 -20.15 42.48
N ILE A 37 17.79 -19.75 43.16
CA ILE A 37 18.63 -18.64 42.73
C ILE A 37 19.47 -19.13 41.54
N GLY A 38 18.88 -19.12 40.36
CA GLY A 38 19.58 -19.25 39.09
C GLY A 38 19.86 -17.86 38.56
N SER A 39 21.14 -17.48 38.45
CA SER A 39 21.55 -16.23 37.83
C SER A 39 20.98 -16.18 36.41
N PRO A 40 20.20 -15.13 36.03
CA PRO A 40 19.83 -14.97 34.65
C PRO A 40 21.10 -14.53 33.88
N THR A 41 21.73 -15.45 33.19
CA THR A 41 22.57 -15.07 32.04
C THR A 41 21.60 -14.55 30.99
N SER A 42 21.34 -13.24 31.04
CA SER A 42 20.65 -12.56 29.96
C SER A 42 21.48 -12.84 28.68
N PRO A 43 20.90 -13.48 27.66
CA PRO A 43 21.54 -13.43 26.36
C PRO A 43 21.63 -11.94 26.02
N LEU A 44 22.85 -11.46 25.83
CA LEU A 44 23.07 -10.18 25.16
C LEU A 44 22.33 -10.32 23.82
N ALA A 45 21.16 -9.71 23.76
CA ALA A 45 20.53 -9.44 22.47
C ALA A 45 21.58 -8.60 21.74
N VAL A 46 22.33 -9.24 20.87
CA VAL A 46 23.08 -8.54 19.83
C VAL A 46 21.96 -7.80 19.08
N GLY A 47 21.79 -6.53 19.46
CA GLY A 47 20.92 -5.64 18.72
C GLY A 47 21.48 -5.67 17.31
N GLU A 48 20.78 -6.34 16.43
CA GLU A 48 20.99 -6.20 15.00
C GLU A 48 20.89 -4.69 14.76
N ALA A 49 22.04 -4.07 14.49
CA ALA A 49 22.11 -2.66 14.17
C ALA A 49 21.13 -2.49 13.00
N ALA A 50 20.01 -1.86 13.26
CA ALA A 50 19.04 -1.56 12.24
C ALA A 50 19.84 -0.86 11.13
N LYS A 51 20.02 -1.55 10.01
CA LYS A 51 20.63 -0.95 8.82
C LYS A 51 19.75 0.26 8.54
N HIS A 52 20.27 1.46 8.80
CA HIS A 52 19.63 2.72 8.47
C HIS A 52 19.63 2.86 6.96
N GLY A 53 18.83 2.01 6.31
CA GLY A 53 18.66 2.06 4.88
C GLY A 53 17.76 3.23 4.50
N ARG A 54 17.97 3.73 3.31
CA ARG A 54 17.15 4.76 2.69
C ARG A 54 16.85 4.37 1.25
N VAL A 55 15.65 4.67 0.79
CA VAL A 55 15.25 4.51 -0.60
C VAL A 55 14.67 5.82 -1.12
N SER A 56 14.97 6.15 -2.35
CA SER A 56 14.33 7.25 -3.06
C SER A 56 14.24 6.94 -4.55
N GLY A 57 13.21 7.42 -5.19
CA GLY A 57 13.02 7.24 -6.62
C GLY A 57 12.00 8.20 -7.19
N ALA A 58 12.17 8.50 -8.47
CA ALA A 58 11.18 9.21 -9.25
C ALA A 58 11.31 8.83 -10.72
N GLY A 59 10.18 8.77 -11.41
CA GLY A 59 10.21 8.46 -12.82
C GLY A 59 8.85 8.17 -13.42
N ARG A 60 8.89 7.83 -14.71
CA ARG A 60 7.73 7.34 -15.44
C ARG A 60 7.83 5.83 -15.58
N THR A 61 6.71 5.16 -15.39
CA THR A 61 6.60 3.72 -15.55
C THR A 61 5.50 3.37 -16.55
N ILE A 62 5.49 2.15 -17.00
CA ILE A 62 4.41 1.55 -17.77
C ILE A 62 3.87 0.33 -17.03
N ILE A 63 2.55 0.24 -16.90
CA ILE A 63 1.90 -0.91 -16.28
C ILE A 63 1.91 -2.09 -17.26
N GLU A 64 2.42 -3.23 -16.84
CA GLU A 64 2.43 -4.44 -17.63
C GLU A 64 1.00 -4.91 -17.91
N GLY A 65 0.73 -5.25 -19.19
CA GLY A 65 -0.60 -5.63 -19.63
C GLY A 65 -1.59 -4.47 -19.80
N GLY A 66 -1.19 -3.24 -19.51
CA GLY A 66 -2.01 -2.03 -19.72
C GLY A 66 -3.39 -2.16 -19.07
N THR A 67 -4.46 -1.85 -19.80
CA THR A 67 -5.85 -1.99 -19.34
C THR A 67 -6.33 -3.43 -19.24
N GLY A 68 -5.54 -4.40 -19.72
CA GLY A 68 -5.94 -5.80 -19.81
C GLY A 68 -6.90 -6.10 -20.97
N GLY A 69 -7.32 -7.35 -21.06
CA GLY A 69 -8.23 -7.82 -22.11
C GLY A 69 -7.55 -8.12 -23.46
N ASN A 70 -8.35 -8.26 -24.54
CA ASN A 70 -7.86 -8.66 -25.86
C ASN A 70 -7.22 -7.52 -26.67
N SER A 71 -7.41 -6.28 -26.25
CA SER A 71 -6.85 -5.07 -26.88
C SER A 71 -6.46 -4.09 -25.79
N PRO A 72 -5.39 -4.39 -25.03
CA PRO A 72 -4.97 -3.54 -23.93
C PRO A 72 -4.48 -2.18 -24.43
N LEU A 73 -4.93 -1.11 -23.79
CA LEU A 73 -4.37 0.23 -23.98
C LEU A 73 -3.19 0.40 -22.99
N PRO A 74 -2.12 1.08 -23.41
CA PRO A 74 -1.01 1.36 -22.50
C PRO A 74 -1.47 2.25 -21.37
N VAL A 75 -1.06 1.93 -20.14
CA VAL A 75 -1.25 2.77 -18.96
C VAL A 75 0.12 3.18 -18.47
N THR A 76 0.35 4.47 -18.43
CA THR A 76 1.60 5.04 -17.90
C THR A 76 1.36 5.60 -16.51
N THR A 77 2.37 5.51 -15.66
CA THR A 77 2.32 6.14 -14.35
C THR A 77 3.52 7.08 -14.15
N THR A 78 3.35 8.04 -13.28
CA THR A 78 4.46 8.81 -12.72
C THR A 78 4.53 8.48 -11.25
N VAL A 79 5.70 8.05 -10.80
CA VAL A 79 5.94 7.69 -9.40
C VAL A 79 7.00 8.60 -8.79
N ALA A 80 6.83 8.92 -7.52
CA ALA A 80 7.84 9.60 -6.72
C ALA A 80 7.74 9.10 -5.27
N PHE A 81 8.88 8.82 -4.66
CA PHE A 81 8.92 8.35 -3.28
C PHE A 81 10.26 8.61 -2.62
N HIS A 82 10.21 8.69 -1.31
CA HIS A 82 11.39 8.58 -0.45
C HIS A 82 10.98 7.94 0.87
N ALA A 83 11.85 7.15 1.45
CA ALA A 83 11.64 6.58 2.78
C ALA A 83 12.98 6.25 3.45
N ASP A 84 12.97 6.31 4.78
CA ASP A 84 14.05 5.89 5.66
C ASP A 84 13.47 5.22 6.93
N ALA A 85 14.29 5.07 7.96
CA ALA A 85 13.89 4.48 9.23
C ALA A 85 12.81 5.30 9.98
N GLN A 86 12.62 6.57 9.67
CA GLN A 86 11.62 7.46 10.25
C GLN A 86 10.30 7.46 9.49
N GLY A 87 10.28 6.86 8.29
CA GLY A 87 9.14 6.83 7.38
C GLY A 87 9.41 7.57 6.08
N GLY A 88 8.36 8.02 5.41
CA GLY A 88 8.51 8.71 4.14
C GLY A 88 7.19 8.98 3.43
N ASP A 89 7.31 9.34 2.16
CA ASP A 89 6.18 9.65 1.29
C ASP A 89 6.25 8.82 0.00
N PHE A 90 5.06 8.52 -0.53
CA PHE A 90 4.88 7.84 -1.81
C PHE A 90 3.77 8.53 -2.60
N GLU A 91 4.02 8.77 -3.88
CA GLU A 91 3.02 9.28 -4.81
C GLU A 91 3.06 8.48 -6.11
N CYS A 92 1.88 8.17 -6.65
CA CYS A 92 1.72 7.54 -7.95
C CYS A 92 0.50 8.13 -8.65
N LEU A 93 0.69 8.55 -9.90
CA LEU A 93 -0.35 9.11 -10.75
C LEU A 93 -0.43 8.29 -12.02
N ALA A 94 -1.55 7.57 -12.22
CA ALA A 94 -1.77 6.72 -13.38
C ALA A 94 -2.57 7.46 -14.46
N PHE A 95 -2.11 7.34 -15.71
CA PHE A 95 -2.69 7.96 -16.88
C PHE A 95 -3.10 6.93 -17.92
N LEU A 96 -4.27 7.12 -18.48
CA LEU A 96 -4.75 6.38 -19.65
C LEU A 96 -4.82 7.35 -20.83
N PRO A 97 -4.27 6.99 -22.02
CA PRO A 97 -4.43 7.81 -23.22
C PRO A 97 -5.90 8.06 -23.52
N SER A 98 -6.28 9.31 -23.74
CA SER A 98 -7.62 9.64 -24.19
C SER A 98 -7.65 9.71 -25.71
N HIS A 99 -8.45 8.85 -26.35
CA HIS A 99 -8.69 8.90 -27.78
C HIS A 99 -9.90 9.80 -28.11
N GLU A 100 -10.02 10.94 -27.47
CA GLU A 100 -11.06 11.90 -27.84
C GLU A 100 -10.66 12.61 -29.13
N THR A 101 -11.16 12.08 -30.25
CA THR A 101 -11.05 12.75 -31.54
C THR A 101 -12.04 13.90 -31.63
N GLY A 102 -11.66 15.05 -31.10
CA GLY A 102 -12.36 16.31 -31.33
C GLY A 102 -11.56 17.20 -32.28
N ALA A 103 -12.22 17.92 -33.17
CA ALA A 103 -11.55 18.85 -34.06
C ALA A 103 -10.83 19.92 -33.20
N GLY A 104 -9.49 19.91 -33.22
CA GLY A 104 -8.65 20.91 -32.55
C GLY A 104 -8.21 20.55 -31.13
N SER A 105 -8.59 19.38 -30.58
CA SER A 105 -8.04 18.88 -29.33
C SER A 105 -6.89 17.94 -29.60
N GLY A 106 -5.74 18.15 -28.96
CA GLY A 106 -4.68 17.16 -28.93
C GLY A 106 -5.09 15.90 -28.17
N GLU A 107 -4.25 14.89 -28.22
CA GLU A 107 -4.34 13.77 -27.29
C GLU A 107 -3.96 14.26 -25.88
N PHE A 108 -4.83 14.05 -24.90
CA PHE A 108 -4.55 14.32 -23.51
C PHE A 108 -4.61 13.02 -22.70
N ASP A 109 -3.64 12.85 -21.83
CA ASP A 109 -3.67 11.76 -20.87
C ASP A 109 -4.78 12.00 -19.86
N ARG A 110 -5.56 10.94 -19.58
CA ARG A 110 -6.59 10.96 -18.56
C ARG A 110 -6.04 10.41 -17.26
N ASN A 111 -6.11 11.18 -16.18
CA ASN A 111 -5.85 10.66 -14.85
C ASN A 111 -6.92 9.64 -14.47
N VAL A 112 -6.54 8.40 -14.24
CA VAL A 112 -7.46 7.32 -13.85
C VAL A 112 -7.30 6.91 -12.39
N MET A 113 -6.16 7.20 -11.77
CA MET A 113 -5.88 6.89 -10.38
C MET A 113 -4.78 7.80 -9.84
N TYR A 114 -4.98 8.32 -8.63
CA TYR A 114 -3.93 9.03 -7.90
C TYR A 114 -3.82 8.49 -6.49
N VAL A 115 -2.60 8.14 -6.10
CA VAL A 115 -2.25 7.57 -4.79
C VAL A 115 -1.30 8.53 -4.10
N THR A 116 -1.67 8.98 -2.90
CA THR A 116 -0.76 9.68 -1.98
C THR A 116 -0.64 8.86 -0.71
N GLY A 117 0.57 8.44 -0.38
CA GLY A 117 0.84 7.53 0.74
C GLY A 117 1.85 8.09 1.72
N LYS A 118 1.66 7.73 3.00
CA LYS A 118 2.66 7.87 4.06
C LYS A 118 3.29 6.50 4.31
N VAL A 119 4.60 6.42 4.12
CA VAL A 119 5.38 5.22 4.44
C VAL A 119 5.60 5.17 5.95
N THR A 120 5.29 4.03 6.54
CA THR A 120 5.43 3.78 7.99
C THR A 120 6.54 2.78 8.32
N SER A 121 6.93 1.95 7.36
CA SER A 121 8.08 1.06 7.49
C SER A 121 8.76 0.81 6.15
N LEU A 122 10.05 0.57 6.22
CA LEU A 122 10.94 0.30 5.10
C LEU A 122 11.75 -0.96 5.41
N GLU A 123 11.73 -1.90 4.49
CA GLU A 123 12.58 -3.09 4.51
C GLU A 123 13.51 -3.05 3.30
N ILE A 124 14.80 -3.28 3.50
CA ILE A 124 15.81 -3.31 2.44
C ILE A 124 16.53 -4.65 2.47
N ASP A 125 16.51 -5.33 1.33
CA ASP A 125 17.28 -6.52 1.06
C ASP A 125 18.12 -6.32 -0.21
N ASN A 126 19.41 -6.06 -0.04
CA ASN A 126 20.33 -5.72 -1.11
C ASN A 126 19.86 -4.51 -1.93
N GLU A 127 19.53 -4.72 -3.21
CA GLU A 127 19.05 -3.69 -4.16
C GLU A 127 17.52 -3.58 -4.21
N VAL A 128 16.83 -4.29 -3.33
CA VAL A 128 15.36 -4.32 -3.26
C VAL A 128 14.89 -3.60 -2.02
N ALA A 129 13.94 -2.71 -2.17
CA ALA A 129 13.28 -2.06 -1.04
C ALA A 129 11.77 -2.34 -1.07
N THR A 130 11.21 -2.63 0.10
CA THR A 130 9.77 -2.77 0.30
C THR A 130 9.29 -1.68 1.26
N LEU A 131 8.39 -0.84 0.76
CA LEU A 131 7.77 0.25 1.51
C LEU A 131 6.36 -0.19 1.91
N HIS A 132 6.02 -0.01 3.18
CA HIS A 132 4.66 -0.23 3.70
C HIS A 132 4.10 1.06 4.29
N GLY A 133 2.79 1.24 4.18
CA GLY A 133 2.17 2.44 4.73
C GLY A 133 0.66 2.48 4.51
N THR A 134 0.12 3.68 4.66
CA THR A 134 -1.28 4.00 4.38
C THR A 134 -1.39 5.09 3.33
N ALA A 135 -2.41 5.00 2.50
CA ALA A 135 -2.60 5.91 1.36
C ALA A 135 -4.05 6.39 1.25
N THR A 136 -4.19 7.56 0.66
CA THR A 136 -5.44 8.04 0.07
C THR A 136 -5.38 7.79 -1.42
N VAL A 137 -6.42 7.17 -1.96
CA VAL A 137 -6.55 6.86 -3.38
C VAL A 137 -7.77 7.59 -3.94
N THR A 138 -7.61 8.24 -5.09
CA THR A 138 -8.71 8.81 -5.88
C THR A 138 -8.77 8.16 -7.24
N GLY A 139 -9.95 8.08 -7.85
CA GLY A 139 -10.17 7.35 -9.09
C GLY A 139 -10.36 5.86 -8.85
N LEU A 140 -9.66 5.01 -9.60
CA LEU A 140 -9.76 3.56 -9.47
C LEU A 140 -9.27 3.10 -8.10
N GLY A 141 -10.13 2.35 -7.39
CA GLY A 141 -9.83 1.87 -6.04
C GLY A 141 -9.89 2.94 -4.94
N ALA A 142 -10.63 4.04 -5.17
CA ALA A 142 -10.72 5.19 -4.26
C ALA A 142 -11.03 4.79 -2.80
N GLY A 143 -10.36 5.44 -1.87
CA GLY A 143 -10.52 5.26 -0.43
C GLY A 143 -9.51 6.06 0.37
N GLN A 144 -9.68 6.08 1.69
CA GLN A 144 -8.77 6.73 2.64
C GLN A 144 -8.20 5.68 3.59
N ASP A 145 -7.01 5.97 4.13
CA ASP A 145 -6.31 5.11 5.09
C ASP A 145 -6.14 3.65 4.60
N LEU A 146 -6.01 3.48 3.29
CA LEU A 146 -5.84 2.18 2.67
C LEU A 146 -4.42 1.68 2.86
N PRO A 147 -4.22 0.43 3.32
CA PRO A 147 -2.89 -0.13 3.38
C PRO A 147 -2.30 -0.25 1.97
N PHE A 148 -1.03 0.09 1.82
CA PHE A 148 -0.30 -0.12 0.59
C PHE A 148 1.06 -0.76 0.83
N THR A 149 1.56 -1.41 -0.20
CA THR A 149 2.93 -1.94 -0.26
C THR A 149 3.52 -1.62 -1.62
N VAL A 150 4.74 -1.09 -1.63
CA VAL A 150 5.50 -0.87 -2.87
C VAL A 150 6.81 -1.63 -2.77
N LEU A 151 7.05 -2.51 -3.73
CA LEU A 151 8.32 -3.19 -3.90
C LEU A 151 9.05 -2.54 -5.08
N VAL A 152 10.28 -2.11 -4.87
CA VAL A 152 11.11 -1.45 -5.88
C VAL A 152 12.49 -2.11 -5.95
N HIS A 153 13.03 -2.16 -7.17
CA HIS A 153 14.41 -2.54 -7.41
C HIS A 153 15.23 -1.28 -7.71
N ALA A 154 16.47 -1.22 -7.20
CA ALA A 154 17.38 -0.14 -7.55
C ALA A 154 17.73 -0.18 -9.03
N GLY A 155 17.88 0.98 -9.64
CA GLY A 155 18.29 1.07 -11.05
C GLY A 155 17.59 2.18 -11.83
N GLY A 156 17.89 2.21 -13.13
CA GLY A 156 17.29 3.10 -14.12
C GLY A 156 16.23 2.39 -14.97
N PRO A 157 16.00 2.87 -16.22
CA PRO A 157 15.03 2.28 -17.13
C PRO A 157 15.20 0.77 -17.28
N GLY A 158 14.06 0.05 -17.25
CA GLY A 158 14.00 -1.42 -17.24
C GLY A 158 13.87 -2.04 -15.86
N THR A 159 14.08 -1.28 -14.78
CA THR A 159 13.86 -1.77 -13.42
C THR A 159 12.36 -1.81 -13.08
N THR A 160 12.00 -2.55 -12.05
CA THR A 160 10.61 -2.83 -11.72
C THR A 160 10.13 -2.09 -10.47
N VAL A 161 8.87 -1.68 -10.52
CA VAL A 161 8.09 -1.15 -9.40
C VAL A 161 6.82 -1.97 -9.30
N LYS A 162 6.45 -2.43 -8.12
CA LYS A 162 5.21 -3.17 -7.90
C LYS A 162 4.40 -2.53 -6.78
N LEU A 163 3.33 -1.85 -7.15
CA LEU A 163 2.39 -1.25 -6.21
C LEU A 163 1.25 -2.20 -5.91
N ASN A 164 0.95 -2.40 -4.62
CA ASN A 164 -0.27 -3.05 -4.15
C ASN A 164 -1.03 -2.04 -3.29
N VAL A 165 -2.26 -1.72 -3.66
CA VAL A 165 -3.15 -0.81 -2.92
C VAL A 165 -4.61 -1.12 -3.25
N SER A 166 -5.52 -0.95 -2.32
CA SER A 166 -6.97 -1.20 -2.52
C SER A 166 -7.30 -2.61 -3.02
N GLY A 167 -6.48 -3.62 -2.70
CA GLY A 167 -6.63 -4.98 -3.23
C GLY A 167 -6.24 -5.16 -4.70
N LEU A 168 -5.71 -4.12 -5.33
CA LEU A 168 -5.20 -4.13 -6.69
C LEU A 168 -3.67 -4.24 -6.69
N THR A 169 -3.13 -4.90 -7.71
CA THR A 169 -1.68 -5.06 -7.91
C THR A 169 -1.30 -4.50 -9.27
N PHE A 170 -0.34 -3.60 -9.29
CA PHE A 170 0.17 -2.96 -10.49
C PHE A 170 1.65 -3.28 -10.66
N PRO A 171 2.00 -4.28 -11.50
CA PRO A 171 3.38 -4.50 -11.91
C PRO A 171 3.76 -3.47 -12.98
N GLU A 172 4.85 -2.78 -12.76
CA GLU A 172 5.28 -1.65 -13.58
C GLU A 172 6.76 -1.78 -13.95
N THR A 173 7.10 -1.32 -15.14
CA THR A 173 8.50 -1.19 -15.59
C THR A 173 8.86 0.28 -15.71
N LEU A 174 9.95 0.71 -15.09
CA LEU A 174 10.47 2.07 -15.19
C LEU A 174 10.97 2.33 -16.62
N VAL A 175 10.44 3.35 -17.27
CA VAL A 175 10.86 3.76 -18.63
C VAL A 175 11.73 5.01 -18.63
N GLU A 176 11.60 5.83 -17.60
CA GLU A 176 12.38 7.05 -17.40
C GLU A 176 12.54 7.32 -15.91
N GLY A 177 13.70 7.78 -15.49
CA GLY A 177 13.98 8.09 -14.08
C GLY A 177 15.00 7.17 -13.45
N HIS A 178 15.06 7.17 -12.11
CA HIS A 178 16.02 6.37 -11.35
C HIS A 178 15.52 6.05 -9.95
N ILE A 179 15.87 4.86 -9.46
CA ILE A 179 15.61 4.39 -8.10
C ILE A 179 16.93 4.08 -7.42
N SER A 180 17.14 4.65 -6.25
CA SER A 180 18.35 4.45 -5.42
C SER A 180 17.96 3.80 -4.10
N VAL A 181 18.68 2.74 -3.73
CA VAL A 181 18.63 2.06 -2.43
C VAL A 181 19.99 2.19 -1.78
N TYR A 182 20.05 2.65 -0.52
CA TYR A 182 21.31 2.98 0.18
C TYR A 182 21.47 2.17 1.45
#